data_533f9bfad8d86d114e913bf2fcd71480
#
_entry.id   533f9bfad8d86d114e913bf2fcd71480
#
_cell.length_a   1.000
_cell.length_b   1.000
_cell.length_c   1.000
_cell.angle_alpha   90.00
_cell.angle_beta   90.00
_cell.angle_gamma   90.00
#
_symmetry.space_group_name_H-M   'P 1'
#
loop_
_entity.id
_entity.type
_entity.pdbx_description
1 polymer ?
#
loop_
_entity_poly.entity_id
_entity_poly.type
_entity_poly.pdbx_seq_one_letter_code
_entity_poly.pdbx_strand_id
1 'polypeptide(L)'
;DNGRRCGYISVLLFFNQMGLTTQVPMQYEIVSNKATNEYRETSLAKSRIIIRKPKVPVTEKNYMALQFLDMLKDVDVYSEMSGTDLQKRLYQYMRDAGLEISDLESYFSYYPDKLYKNLIETRVIYNGILA
;
A
#
# COMPACT_ATOMS: atom_id res chain seq x y z
N ASP A 1 18.25 9.62 6.60
CA ASP A 1 18.39 9.66 5.17
C ASP A 1 18.30 11.07 4.60
N ASN A 2 18.96 12.03 5.25
CA ASN A 2 19.03 13.41 4.81
C ASN A 2 17.67 14.05 4.47
N GLY A 3 16.62 13.61 5.14
CA GLY A 3 15.28 14.11 4.94
C GLY A 3 14.55 13.59 3.71
N ARG A 4 15.17 12.71 2.93
CA ARG A 4 14.53 12.13 1.76
C ARG A 4 13.76 10.87 2.15
N ARG A 5 12.59 10.70 1.54
CA ARG A 5 11.80 9.48 1.73
C ARG A 5 12.53 8.30 1.10
N CYS A 6 12.80 7.27 1.89
CA CYS A 6 13.43 6.05 1.38
C CYS A 6 12.58 4.81 1.60
N GLY A 7 11.40 4.96 2.21
CA GLY A 7 10.54 3.81 2.46
C GLY A 7 9.18 4.20 3.00
N TYR A 8 8.36 3.18 3.31
CA TYR A 8 7.02 3.37 3.86
C TYR A 8 6.60 2.12 4.64
N ILE A 9 5.64 2.28 5.54
CA ILE A 9 5.03 1.13 6.21
C ILE A 9 4.10 0.42 5.23
N SER A 10 3.97 -0.88 5.37
CA SER A 10 3.21 -1.68 4.44
C SER A 10 2.30 -2.67 5.16
N VAL A 11 1.43 -3.28 4.38
CA VAL A 11 0.57 -4.39 4.73
C VAL A 11 -0.35 -4.05 5.89
N LEU A 12 -0.35 -4.85 6.96
CA LEU A 12 -1.41 -4.83 7.95
C LEU A 12 -1.51 -3.52 8.73
N LEU A 13 -0.38 -2.88 9.01
CA LEU A 13 -0.41 -1.59 9.71
C LEU A 13 -1.08 -0.51 8.85
N PHE A 14 -0.82 -0.51 7.54
CA PHE A 14 -1.47 0.45 6.65
C PHE A 14 -2.97 0.16 6.54
N PHE A 15 -3.38 -1.11 6.47
CA PHE A 15 -4.79 -1.47 6.51
C PHE A 15 -5.46 -0.94 7.77
N ASN A 16 -4.79 -1.08 8.90
CA ASN A 16 -5.31 -0.58 10.17
C ASN A 16 -5.44 0.94 10.15
N GLN A 17 -4.44 1.65 9.65
CA GLN A 17 -4.45 3.11 9.57
C GLN A 17 -5.56 3.63 8.65
N MET A 18 -5.88 2.89 7.59
CA MET A 18 -6.97 3.25 6.69
C MET A 18 -8.34 2.90 7.24
N GLY A 19 -8.40 2.21 8.36
CA GLY A 19 -9.67 1.76 8.93
C GLY A 19 -10.28 0.57 8.21
N LEU A 20 -9.49 -0.17 7.44
CA LEU A 20 -9.97 -1.35 6.71
C LEU A 20 -9.94 -2.62 7.55
N THR A 21 -9.24 -2.60 8.66
CA THR A 21 -9.21 -3.71 9.60
C THR A 21 -9.08 -3.19 11.02
N THR A 22 -9.63 -3.95 11.97
CA THR A 22 -9.47 -3.67 13.39
C THR A 22 -8.27 -4.44 13.98
N GLN A 23 -7.67 -5.33 13.20
CA GLN A 23 -6.52 -6.10 13.66
C GLN A 23 -5.32 -5.19 13.89
N VAL A 24 -4.63 -5.43 15.02
CA VAL A 24 -3.37 -4.74 15.32
C VAL A 24 -2.23 -5.70 14.99
N PRO A 25 -1.28 -5.30 14.15
CA PRO A 25 -0.24 -6.24 13.74
C PRO A 25 0.69 -6.61 14.90
N MET A 26 1.04 -7.88 14.96
CA MET A 26 2.05 -8.39 15.89
C MET A 26 3.46 -8.13 15.36
N GLN A 27 3.57 -7.82 14.10
CA GLN A 27 4.83 -7.50 13.44
C GLN A 27 4.60 -6.34 12.48
N TYR A 28 5.66 -5.59 12.22
CA TYR A 28 5.60 -4.46 11.30
C TYR A 28 6.35 -4.81 10.03
N GLU A 29 5.81 -4.39 8.89
CA GLU A 29 6.49 -4.52 7.62
C GLU A 29 6.84 -3.14 7.08
N ILE A 30 8.11 -2.97 6.72
CA ILE A 30 8.63 -1.73 6.18
C ILE A 30 9.24 -2.02 4.83
N VAL A 31 8.85 -1.25 3.82
CA VAL A 31 9.50 -1.29 2.50
C VAL A 31 10.53 -0.17 2.50
N SER A 32 11.77 -0.48 2.19
CA SER A 32 12.84 0.51 2.26
C SER A 32 13.89 0.30 1.18
N ASN A 33 14.31 1.40 0.56
CA ASN A 33 15.42 1.41 -0.39
C ASN A 33 16.73 0.93 0.23
N LYS A 34 16.82 1.00 1.55
CA LYS A 34 18.02 0.60 2.28
C LYS A 34 18.11 -0.90 2.53
N ALA A 35 17.06 -1.65 2.17
CA ALA A 35 17.09 -3.10 2.31
C ALA A 35 18.12 -3.67 1.33
N THR A 36 19.03 -4.50 1.85
CA THR A 36 20.08 -5.14 1.04
C THR A 36 19.60 -6.46 0.45
N ASN A 37 18.57 -7.05 1.06
CA ASN A 37 17.94 -8.28 0.59
C ASN A 37 16.50 -8.00 0.30
N GLU A 38 15.85 -8.85 -0.51
CA GLU A 38 14.43 -8.70 -0.78
C GLU A 38 13.60 -8.77 0.49
N TYR A 39 14.09 -9.50 1.47
CA TYR A 39 13.39 -9.75 2.72
C TYR A 39 14.40 -9.89 3.84
N ARG A 40 14.17 -9.18 4.94
CA ARG A 40 14.98 -9.30 6.14
C ARG A 40 14.08 -9.15 7.36
N GLU A 41 14.32 -9.99 8.37
CA GLU A 41 13.61 -9.92 9.62
C GLU A 41 14.55 -9.48 10.72
N THR A 42 14.07 -8.60 11.59
CA THR A 42 14.81 -8.15 12.76
C THR A 42 13.84 -7.96 13.93
N SER A 43 14.34 -7.70 15.12
CA SER A 43 13.53 -7.46 16.31
C SER A 43 13.93 -6.15 16.93
N LEU A 44 12.94 -5.40 17.42
CA LEU A 44 13.18 -4.17 18.14
C LEU A 44 12.07 -4.02 19.19
N ALA A 45 12.47 -3.84 20.45
CA ALA A 45 11.53 -3.60 21.56
C ALA A 45 10.39 -4.63 21.60
N LYS A 46 10.73 -5.91 21.47
CA LYS A 46 9.80 -7.05 21.50
C LYS A 46 8.89 -7.16 20.27
N SER A 47 9.07 -6.30 19.27
CA SER A 47 8.32 -6.37 18.03
C SER A 47 9.17 -6.97 16.93
N ARG A 48 8.55 -7.77 16.07
CA ARG A 48 9.20 -8.26 14.87
C ARG A 48 9.04 -7.19 13.79
N ILE A 49 10.15 -6.91 13.10
CA ILE A 49 10.15 -5.97 12.00
C ILE A 49 10.65 -6.71 10.77
N ILE A 50 9.85 -6.66 9.72
CA ILE A 50 10.19 -7.23 8.43
C ILE A 50 10.57 -6.07 7.52
N ILE A 51 11.74 -6.11 6.96
CA ILE A 51 12.22 -5.08 6.04
C ILE A 51 12.27 -5.69 4.65
N ARG A 52 11.57 -5.08 3.72
CA ARG A 52 11.40 -5.58 2.37
C ARG A 52 11.96 -4.58 1.37
N LYS A 53 12.65 -5.09 0.36
CA LYS A 53 13.17 -4.25 -0.72
C LYS A 53 12.03 -3.87 -1.66
N PRO A 54 11.92 -2.59 -2.05
CA PRO A 54 10.88 -2.18 -3.00
C PRO A 54 11.21 -2.65 -4.41
N LYS A 55 10.18 -2.78 -5.23
CA LYS A 55 10.33 -3.17 -6.64
C LYS A 55 10.89 -2.03 -7.48
N VAL A 56 10.63 -0.80 -7.08
CA VAL A 56 11.22 0.40 -7.67
C VAL A 56 11.70 1.29 -6.52
N PRO A 57 12.72 2.13 -6.75
CA PRO A 57 13.18 3.01 -5.67
C PRO A 57 12.07 3.92 -5.17
N VAL A 58 11.93 4.01 -3.86
CA VAL A 58 10.92 4.85 -3.20
C VAL A 58 11.42 6.30 -3.16
N THR A 59 10.53 7.22 -3.51
CA THR A 59 10.82 8.65 -3.53
C THR A 59 9.67 9.42 -2.88
N GLU A 60 9.87 10.71 -2.64
CA GLU A 60 8.79 11.57 -2.16
C GLU A 60 7.61 11.62 -3.13
N LYS A 61 7.87 11.43 -4.42
CA LYS A 61 6.81 11.49 -5.43
C LYS A 61 6.00 10.21 -5.53
N ASN A 62 6.59 9.05 -5.24
CA ASN A 62 5.92 7.78 -5.51
C ASN A 62 5.56 6.95 -4.28
N TYR A 63 6.00 7.34 -3.07
CA TYR A 63 5.80 6.47 -1.91
C TYR A 63 4.31 6.19 -1.62
N MET A 64 3.46 7.19 -1.79
CA MET A 64 2.03 7.01 -1.53
C MET A 64 1.39 6.10 -2.57
N ALA A 65 1.79 6.23 -3.84
CA ALA A 65 1.31 5.36 -4.90
C ALA A 65 1.73 3.92 -4.65
N LEU A 66 2.99 3.70 -4.30
CA LEU A 66 3.49 2.35 -4.03
C LEU A 66 2.83 1.74 -2.81
N GLN A 67 2.67 2.52 -1.73
CA GLN A 67 2.01 2.05 -0.52
C GLN A 67 0.56 1.66 -0.80
N PHE A 68 -0.15 2.49 -1.57
CA PHE A 68 -1.53 2.23 -1.94
C PHE A 68 -1.66 0.98 -2.80
N LEU A 69 -0.75 0.79 -3.77
CA LEU A 69 -0.75 -0.40 -4.63
C LEU A 69 -0.41 -1.67 -3.85
N ASP A 70 0.53 -1.58 -2.92
CA ASP A 70 0.85 -2.72 -2.04
C ASP A 70 -0.39 -3.13 -1.24
N MET A 71 -1.17 -2.15 -0.78
CA MET A 71 -2.42 -2.41 -0.07
C MET A 71 -3.46 -3.04 -1.00
N LEU A 72 -3.68 -2.47 -2.18
CA LEU A 72 -4.68 -2.96 -3.13
C LEU A 72 -4.40 -4.38 -3.59
N LYS A 73 -3.14 -4.73 -3.72
CA LYS A 73 -2.73 -6.07 -4.11
C LYS A 73 -3.33 -7.14 -3.20
N ASP A 74 -3.48 -6.83 -1.92
CA ASP A 74 -3.94 -7.78 -0.91
C ASP A 74 -5.25 -7.37 -0.23
N VAL A 75 -5.98 -6.41 -0.80
CA VAL A 75 -7.18 -5.86 -0.16
C VAL A 75 -8.26 -6.93 0.04
N ASP A 76 -8.36 -7.88 -0.87
CA ASP A 76 -9.34 -8.96 -0.77
C ASP A 76 -9.04 -9.94 0.37
N VAL A 77 -7.78 -9.98 0.80
CA VAL A 77 -7.35 -10.89 1.88
C VAL A 77 -7.48 -10.22 3.25
N TYR A 78 -7.07 -8.96 3.37
CA TYR A 78 -6.91 -8.32 4.69
C TYR A 78 -8.01 -7.33 5.06
N SER A 79 -8.77 -6.81 4.10
CA SER A 79 -9.81 -5.83 4.43
C SER A 79 -11.01 -6.52 5.06
N GLU A 80 -11.46 -5.99 6.21
CA GLU A 80 -12.73 -6.38 6.84
C GLU A 80 -13.91 -5.64 6.21
N MET A 81 -13.61 -4.60 5.45
CA MET A 81 -14.59 -3.80 4.74
C MET A 81 -14.70 -4.31 3.31
N SER A 82 -15.89 -4.29 2.73
CA SER A 82 -16.12 -4.77 1.38
C SER A 82 -17.18 -3.95 0.65
N GLY A 83 -17.38 -4.24 -0.63
CA GLY A 83 -18.45 -3.65 -1.44
C GLY A 83 -18.38 -2.14 -1.52
N THR A 84 -19.54 -1.49 -1.43
CA THR A 84 -19.65 -0.04 -1.57
C THR A 84 -18.89 0.72 -0.48
N ASP A 85 -18.89 0.19 0.73
CA ASP A 85 -18.18 0.82 1.84
C ASP A 85 -16.68 0.87 1.58
N LEU A 86 -16.12 -0.23 1.10
CA LEU A 86 -14.70 -0.29 0.75
C LEU A 86 -14.40 0.69 -0.39
N GLN A 87 -15.24 0.69 -1.42
CA GLN A 87 -15.08 1.58 -2.57
C GLN A 87 -15.04 3.05 -2.12
N LYS A 88 -15.99 3.44 -1.28
CA LYS A 88 -16.06 4.82 -0.77
C LYS A 88 -14.84 5.18 0.05
N ARG A 89 -14.35 4.25 0.86
CA ARG A 89 -13.19 4.50 1.72
C ARG A 89 -11.93 4.69 0.88
N LEU A 90 -11.76 3.88 -0.16
CA LEU A 90 -10.61 3.99 -1.04
C LEU A 90 -10.66 5.30 -1.84
N TYR A 91 -11.82 5.68 -2.34
CA TYR A 91 -11.97 6.95 -3.05
C TYR A 91 -11.66 8.13 -2.15
N GLN A 92 -12.14 8.08 -0.90
CA GLN A 92 -11.88 9.13 0.07
C GLN A 92 -10.37 9.25 0.34
N TYR A 93 -9.70 8.12 0.49
CA TYR A 93 -8.25 8.13 0.70
C TYR A 93 -7.53 8.76 -0.49
N MET A 94 -7.88 8.36 -1.71
CA MET A 94 -7.23 8.90 -2.90
C MET A 94 -7.44 10.41 -3.01
N ARG A 95 -8.65 10.86 -2.71
CA ARG A 95 -8.96 12.29 -2.74
C ARG A 95 -8.15 13.06 -1.70
N ASP A 96 -8.12 12.58 -0.47
CA ASP A 96 -7.40 13.25 0.61
C ASP A 96 -5.90 13.28 0.37
N ALA A 97 -5.38 12.24 -0.24
CA ALA A 97 -3.96 12.13 -0.55
C ALA A 97 -3.56 12.83 -1.85
N GLY A 98 -4.54 13.26 -2.65
CA GLY A 98 -4.26 13.83 -3.95
C GLY A 98 -3.73 12.80 -4.95
N LEU A 99 -4.14 11.54 -4.79
CA LEU A 99 -3.63 10.42 -5.57
C LEU A 99 -4.59 10.11 -6.71
N GLU A 100 -4.09 10.15 -7.93
CA GLU A 100 -4.89 9.89 -9.14
C GLU A 100 -4.47 8.58 -9.79
N ILE A 101 -5.34 8.05 -10.67
CA ILE A 101 -5.03 6.82 -11.41
C ILE A 101 -3.73 6.97 -12.20
N SER A 102 -3.49 8.13 -12.78
CA SER A 102 -2.26 8.39 -13.53
C SER A 102 -1.00 8.22 -12.66
N ASP A 103 -1.11 8.47 -11.36
CA ASP A 103 0.01 8.29 -10.44
C ASP A 103 0.29 6.80 -10.18
N LEU A 104 -0.69 5.94 -10.39
CA LEU A 104 -0.59 4.51 -10.13
C LEU A 104 -0.19 3.71 -11.36
N GLU A 105 -0.67 4.12 -12.54
CA GLU A 105 -0.58 3.33 -13.76
C GLU A 105 0.85 2.92 -14.13
N SER A 106 1.79 3.83 -13.96
CA SER A 106 3.17 3.58 -14.36
C SER A 106 3.83 2.46 -13.53
N TYR A 107 3.22 2.09 -12.41
CA TYR A 107 3.76 1.05 -11.53
C TYR A 107 3.02 -0.28 -11.64
N PHE A 108 1.91 -0.36 -12.37
CA PHE A 108 1.09 -1.57 -12.44
C PHE A 108 1.90 -2.80 -12.86
N SER A 109 2.80 -2.64 -13.82
CA SER A 109 3.55 -3.77 -14.36
C SER A 109 4.51 -4.42 -13.36
N TYR A 110 4.78 -3.76 -12.25
CA TYR A 110 5.65 -4.32 -11.20
C TYR A 110 4.88 -5.21 -10.23
N TYR A 111 3.56 -5.33 -10.40
CA TYR A 111 2.69 -6.03 -9.47
C TYR A 111 2.11 -7.29 -10.11
N PRO A 112 1.73 -8.29 -9.30
CA PRO A 112 1.10 -9.50 -9.85
C PRO A 112 -0.30 -9.22 -10.38
N ASP A 113 -0.81 -10.14 -11.19
CA ASP A 113 -2.10 -9.99 -11.87
C ASP A 113 -3.28 -9.76 -10.92
N LYS A 114 -3.18 -10.25 -9.68
CA LYS A 114 -4.25 -10.02 -8.69
C LYS A 114 -4.50 -8.55 -8.40
N LEU A 115 -3.50 -7.68 -8.65
CA LEU A 115 -3.71 -6.25 -8.52
C LEU A 115 -4.77 -5.76 -9.48
N TYR A 116 -4.74 -6.22 -10.75
CA TYR A 116 -5.72 -5.80 -11.75
C TYR A 116 -7.13 -6.23 -11.37
N LYS A 117 -7.27 -7.44 -10.86
CA LYS A 117 -8.56 -7.92 -10.39
C LYS A 117 -9.09 -7.00 -9.28
N ASN A 118 -8.25 -6.67 -8.32
CA ASN A 118 -8.65 -5.82 -7.20
C ASN A 118 -8.92 -4.37 -7.63
N LEU A 119 -8.17 -3.85 -8.59
CA LEU A 119 -8.45 -2.52 -9.15
C LEU A 119 -9.84 -2.44 -9.77
N ILE A 120 -10.26 -3.52 -10.44
CA ILE A 120 -11.59 -3.57 -11.07
C ILE A 120 -12.68 -3.77 -10.02
N GLU A 121 -12.51 -4.71 -9.12
CA GLU A 121 -13.51 -5.03 -8.11
C GLU A 121 -13.77 -3.91 -7.11
N THR A 122 -12.72 -3.17 -6.74
CA THR A 122 -12.85 -2.00 -5.87
C THR A 122 -13.28 -0.75 -6.62
N ARG A 123 -13.32 -0.82 -7.95
CA ARG A 123 -13.62 0.29 -8.85
C ARG A 123 -12.59 1.42 -8.81
N VAL A 124 -11.45 1.20 -8.21
CA VAL A 124 -10.38 2.21 -8.15
C VAL A 124 -9.94 2.61 -9.56
N ILE A 125 -9.91 1.65 -10.49
CA ILE A 125 -9.49 1.94 -11.87
C ILE A 125 -10.41 2.93 -12.58
N TYR A 126 -11.64 3.08 -12.09
CA TYR A 126 -12.63 4.00 -12.66
C TYR A 126 -12.66 5.34 -11.95
N ASN A 127 -11.81 5.52 -10.93
CA ASN A 127 -11.73 6.79 -10.20
C ASN A 127 -11.30 7.89 -11.18
N GLY A 128 -11.96 9.05 -11.09
CA GLY A 128 -11.72 10.10 -12.05
C GLY A 128 -12.63 10.03 -13.28
N ILE A 129 -13.25 8.87 -13.53
CA ILE A 129 -14.25 8.69 -14.59
C ILE A 129 -15.64 8.72 -13.98
N LEU A 130 -15.81 8.03 -12.85
CA LEU A 130 -17.11 7.88 -12.19
C LEU A 130 -17.26 8.76 -10.94
N ALA A 131 -16.18 9.40 -10.54
CA ALA A 131 -16.18 10.22 -9.34
C ALA A 131 -16.93 11.54 -9.54
#